data_8427453a5fb568bdccbf0d5d934d93bb
#
_entry.id   8427453a5fb568bdccbf0d5d934d93bb
#
_cell.length_a   1.000
_cell.length_b   1.000
_cell.length_c   1.000
_cell.angle_alpha   90.00
_cell.angle_beta   90.00
_cell.angle_gamma   90.00
#
_symmetry.space_group_name_H-M   'P 1'
#
loop_
_entity.id
_entity.type
_entity.pdbx_description
1 polymer ?
#
loop_
_entity_poly.entity_id
_entity_poly.type
_entity_poly.pdbx_seq_one_letter_code
_entity_poly.pdbx_strand_id
1 'polypeptide(L)' 'MEQSEINYLKTELVNDLVATTTVMEDLWRYHPENPDKKDVVSEYKVLEKIKLDIEQELENLKE' A
#
# COMPACT_ATOMS: atom_id res chain seq x y z
N MET A 1 15.12 15.79 -12.87
CA MET A 1 13.82 15.21 -13.27
C MET A 1 12.82 16.33 -13.47
N GLU A 2 12.08 16.30 -14.56
CA GLU A 2 11.09 17.33 -14.82
C GLU A 2 9.90 17.19 -13.87
N GLN A 3 9.25 18.32 -13.60
CA GLN A 3 8.12 18.34 -12.68
C GLN A 3 6.96 17.44 -13.16
N SER A 4 6.74 17.36 -14.47
CA SER A 4 5.70 16.50 -15.02
C SER A 4 5.99 15.02 -14.77
N GLU A 5 7.25 14.62 -14.85
CA GLU A 5 7.64 13.25 -14.54
C GLU A 5 7.45 12.94 -13.05
N ILE A 6 7.81 13.89 -12.19
CA ILE A 6 7.64 13.74 -10.75
C ILE A 6 6.14 13.61 -10.43
N ASN A 7 5.31 14.43 -11.05
CA ASN A 7 3.87 14.37 -10.82
C ASN A 7 3.28 13.05 -11.28
N TYR A 8 3.74 12.54 -12.42
CA TYR A 8 3.31 11.24 -12.92
C TYR A 8 3.65 10.13 -11.94
N LEU A 9 4.91 10.11 -11.47
CA LEU A 9 5.37 9.11 -10.51
C LEU A 9 4.60 9.18 -9.19
N LYS A 10 4.32 10.39 -8.71
CA LYS A 10 3.53 10.58 -7.50
C LYS A 10 2.13 10.02 -7.68
N THR A 11 1.51 10.27 -8.83
CA THR A 11 0.16 9.77 -9.11
C THR A 11 0.15 8.24 -9.12
N GLU A 12 1.14 7.63 -9.76
CA GLU A 12 1.27 6.18 -9.78
C GLU A 12 1.41 5.61 -8.37
N LEU A 13 2.28 6.21 -7.57
CA LEU A 13 2.53 5.75 -6.21
C LEU A 13 1.30 5.92 -5.32
N VAL A 14 0.59 7.04 -5.47
CA VAL A 14 -0.64 7.27 -4.69
C VAL A 14 -1.71 6.26 -5.10
N ASN A 15 -1.84 5.96 -6.39
CA ASN A 15 -2.79 4.96 -6.85
C ASN A 15 -2.45 3.58 -6.27
N ASP A 16 -1.17 3.22 -6.26
CA ASP A 16 -0.72 1.96 -5.68
C ASP A 16 -1.00 1.92 -4.17
N LEU A 17 -0.79 3.05 -3.50
CA LEU A 17 -1.05 3.15 -2.07
C LEU A 17 -2.53 2.95 -1.77
N VAL A 18 -3.40 3.59 -2.54
CA VAL A 18 -4.85 3.45 -2.37
C VAL A 18 -5.27 2.00 -2.62
N ALA A 19 -4.76 1.39 -3.68
CA ALA A 19 -5.08 -0.01 -4.00
C ALA A 19 -4.61 -0.94 -2.86
N THR A 20 -3.41 -0.73 -2.36
CA THR A 20 -2.86 -1.53 -1.27
C THR A 20 -3.71 -1.39 -0.01
N THR A 21 -4.07 -0.15 0.34
CA THR A 21 -4.90 0.12 1.52
C THR A 21 -6.27 -0.54 1.39
N THR A 22 -6.86 -0.49 0.19
CA THR A 22 -8.15 -1.11 -0.06
C THR A 22 -8.08 -2.62 0.14
N VAL A 23 -7.03 -3.26 -0.38
CA VAL A 23 -6.84 -4.70 -0.19
C VAL A 23 -6.67 -5.03 1.29
N MET A 24 -5.91 -4.23 2.03
CA MET A 24 -5.73 -4.42 3.48
C MET A 24 -7.06 -4.35 4.22
N GLU A 25 -7.89 -3.37 3.88
CA GLU A 25 -9.21 -3.24 4.50
C GLU A 25 -10.10 -4.43 4.17
N ASP A 26 -10.06 -4.89 2.91
CA ASP A 26 -10.85 -6.04 2.47
C ASP A 26 -10.44 -7.32 3.21
N LEU A 27 -9.14 -7.50 3.44
CA LEU A 27 -8.68 -8.67 4.20
C LEU A 27 -9.33 -8.72 5.59
N TRP A 28 -9.35 -7.59 6.28
CA TRP A 28 -9.95 -7.54 7.61
C TRP A 28 -11.47 -7.66 7.55
N ARG A 29 -12.10 -7.08 6.52
CA ARG A 29 -13.55 -7.08 6.41
C ARG A 29 -14.12 -8.45 6.09
N TYR A 30 -13.46 -9.19 5.18
CA TYR A 30 -13.98 -10.46 4.70
C TYR A 30 -13.50 -11.67 5.49
N HIS A 31 -12.47 -11.50 6.31
CA HIS A 31 -11.88 -12.59 7.06
C HIS A 31 -11.75 -12.32 8.56
N PRO A 32 -12.66 -11.54 9.18
CA PRO A 32 -12.49 -11.21 10.60
C PRO A 32 -12.67 -12.42 11.52
N GLU A 33 -13.43 -13.42 11.07
CA GLU A 33 -13.72 -14.61 11.87
C GLU A 33 -13.09 -15.87 11.33
N ASN A 34 -12.14 -15.72 10.43
CA ASN A 34 -11.42 -16.87 9.88
C ASN A 34 -10.60 -17.53 11.01
N PRO A 35 -10.82 -18.83 11.27
CA PRO A 35 -10.03 -19.51 12.32
C PRO A 35 -8.56 -19.58 12.01
N ASP A 36 -8.20 -19.50 10.73
CA ASP A 36 -6.79 -19.47 10.29
C ASP A 36 -6.30 -18.05 10.08
N LYS A 37 -6.46 -17.22 11.10
CA LYS A 37 -6.04 -15.81 11.04
C LYS A 37 -4.56 -15.63 10.73
N LYS A 38 -3.77 -16.70 10.86
CA LYS A 38 -2.34 -16.63 10.56
C LYS A 38 -2.08 -16.18 9.13
N ASP A 39 -2.85 -16.71 8.19
CA ASP A 39 -2.67 -16.36 6.77
C ASP A 39 -3.04 -14.91 6.51
N VAL A 40 -4.15 -14.46 7.12
CA VAL A 40 -4.60 -13.07 6.98
C VAL A 40 -3.57 -12.13 7.58
N VAL A 41 -3.05 -12.46 8.76
CA VAL A 41 -2.04 -11.62 9.43
C VAL A 41 -0.76 -11.56 8.60
N SER A 42 -0.34 -12.70 8.04
CA SER A 42 0.86 -12.73 7.19
C SER A 42 0.70 -11.86 5.96
N GLU A 43 -0.44 -11.98 5.27
CA GLU A 43 -0.72 -11.17 4.09
C GLU A 43 -0.82 -9.70 4.44
N TYR A 44 -1.45 -9.38 5.56
CA TYR A 44 -1.56 -8.02 6.02
C TYR A 44 -0.18 -7.40 6.27
N LYS A 45 0.73 -8.16 6.87
CA LYS A 45 2.10 -7.68 7.11
C LYS A 45 2.85 -7.42 5.82
N VAL A 46 2.67 -8.28 4.82
CA VAL A 46 3.29 -8.08 3.51
C VAL A 46 2.76 -6.79 2.88
N LEU A 47 1.44 -6.59 2.91
CA LEU A 47 0.83 -5.38 2.36
C LEU A 47 1.25 -4.13 3.13
N GLU A 48 1.38 -4.24 4.44
CA GLU A 48 1.85 -3.14 5.27
C GLU A 48 3.27 -2.73 4.87
N LYS A 49 4.14 -3.70 4.60
CA LYS A 49 5.48 -3.41 4.13
C LYS A 49 5.46 -2.72 2.77
N ILE A 50 4.61 -3.20 1.85
CA ILE A 50 4.46 -2.57 0.54
C ILE A 50 4.00 -1.13 0.70
N LYS A 51 3.03 -0.90 1.59
CA LYS A 51 2.54 0.44 1.88
C LYS A 51 3.67 1.34 2.38
N LEU A 52 4.47 0.85 3.31
CA LEU A 52 5.60 1.62 3.85
C LEU A 52 6.63 1.93 2.76
N ASP A 53 6.90 0.98 1.87
CA ASP A 53 7.82 1.20 0.76
C ASP A 53 7.29 2.28 -0.18
N ILE A 54 6.00 2.26 -0.48
CA ILE A 54 5.38 3.29 -1.31
C ILE A 54 5.47 4.66 -0.64
N GLU A 55 5.16 4.72 0.65
CA GLU A 55 5.25 5.97 1.40
C GLU A 55 6.69 6.51 1.41
N GLN A 56 7.67 5.62 1.52
CA GLN A 56 9.07 6.01 1.49
C GLN A 56 9.45 6.59 0.13
N GLU A 57 8.97 5.98 -0.95
CA GLU A 57 9.24 6.51 -2.29
C GLU A 57 8.58 7.85 -2.51
N LEU A 58 7.36 8.03 -2.00
CA LEU A 58 6.68 9.33 -2.06
C LEU A 58 7.47 10.39 -1.31
N GLU A 59 8.02 10.03 -0.17
CA GLU A 59 8.85 10.95 0.62
C GLU A 59 10.11 11.33 -0.15
N ASN A 60 10.71 10.36 -0.85
CA ASN A 60 11.91 10.62 -1.66
C ASN A 60 11.63 11.54 -2.84
N LEU A 61 10.39 11.60 -3.31
CA LEU A 61 10.01 12.49 -4.41
C LEU A 61 9.68 13.90 -3.97
N LYS A 62 9.60 14.15 -2.68
CA LYS A 62 9.38 15.51 -2.19
C LYS A 62 10.62 16.34 -2.38
N GLU A 63 10.42 17.57 -2.75
CA GLU A 63 11.49 18.54 -2.86
C GLU A 63 11.44 19.54 -1.73
#